data_f89d55c554a21f264c8ae3a25711cc81
#
_entry.id   f89d55c554a21f264c8ae3a25711cc81
#
_cell.length_a   1.000
_cell.length_b   1.000
_cell.length_c   1.000
_cell.angle_alpha   90.00
_cell.angle_beta   90.00
_cell.angle_gamma   90.00
#
_symmetry.space_group_name_H-M   'P 1'
#
loop_
_entity.id
_entity.type
_entity.pdbx_description
1 polymer ?
#
loop_
_entity_poly.entity_id
_entity_poly.type
_entity_poly.pdbx_seq_one_letter_code
_entity_poly.pdbx_strand_id
1 'polypeptide(L)'
;QPLGLSAGRGHRDGAELLTQWHKAKDLVRDYNQTNSADADEKERILKELLGGKSKNLWITAPFYVDYGNNIYFGSNCEVNMNCTFLDDNKITIGNNVLIAPNVQIYTATHPLNGRMRFDKTHSTVKTRALPVSIRDNSWIGGGTIILPGVTIGENVVIGAGSVVTKNIPDNTIACGNPCCVIRINAE
;
A
#
# COMPACT_ATOMS: atom_id res chain seq x y z
N GLN A 1 -20.54 3.07 -4.23
CA GLN A 1 -19.14 2.89 -3.78
C GLN A 1 -19.18 2.26 -2.40
N PRO A 2 -18.49 1.12 -2.15
CA PRO A 2 -18.48 0.54 -0.83
C PRO A 2 -17.73 1.49 0.11
N LEU A 3 -18.39 1.83 1.22
CA LEU A 3 -17.77 2.51 2.35
C LEU A 3 -16.80 1.50 3.00
N GLY A 4 -15.49 1.74 2.91
CA GLY A 4 -14.52 1.03 3.70
C GLY A 4 -14.82 1.27 5.18
N LEU A 5 -15.09 0.20 5.91
CA LEU A 5 -15.35 0.25 7.34
C LEU A 5 -13.99 0.35 8.04
N SER A 6 -13.71 1.49 8.67
CA SER A 6 -12.61 1.58 9.64
C SER A 6 -13.03 0.91 10.94
N ALA A 7 -12.07 0.33 11.66
CA ALA A 7 -12.26 -0.29 12.97
C ALA A 7 -12.72 0.74 14.03
N GLY A 8 -13.97 1.18 13.92
CA GLY A 8 -14.63 1.90 15.00
C GLY A 8 -15.02 0.92 16.10
N ARG A 9 -14.57 1.13 17.32
CA ARG A 9 -14.98 0.33 18.48
C ARG A 9 -16.52 0.37 18.60
N GLY A 10 -17.21 -0.72 18.21
CA GLY A 10 -18.65 -0.76 18.50
C GLY A 10 -19.56 -1.66 17.65
N HIS A 11 -19.12 -2.25 16.55
CA HIS A 11 -19.89 -3.20 15.78
C HIS A 11 -19.19 -4.57 15.68
N ARG A 12 -19.96 -5.67 15.40
CA ARG A 12 -19.36 -7.01 15.19
C ARG A 12 -18.27 -6.98 14.12
N ASP A 13 -18.46 -6.20 13.07
CA ASP A 13 -17.47 -5.96 12.01
C ASP A 13 -16.21 -5.25 12.54
N GLY A 14 -16.34 -4.37 13.54
CA GLY A 14 -15.21 -3.68 14.17
C GLY A 14 -14.33 -4.59 15.02
N ALA A 15 -14.88 -5.61 15.67
CA ALA A 15 -14.10 -6.57 16.46
C ALA A 15 -13.28 -7.51 15.57
N GLU A 16 -13.85 -7.94 14.44
CA GLU A 16 -13.16 -8.77 13.46
C GLU A 16 -12.02 -8.02 12.81
N LEU A 17 -12.25 -6.78 12.36
CA LEU A 17 -11.21 -5.92 11.79
C LEU A 17 -10.09 -5.64 12.79
N LEU A 18 -10.42 -5.43 14.07
CA LEU A 18 -9.42 -5.23 15.12
C LEU A 18 -8.56 -6.49 15.33
N THR A 19 -9.18 -7.67 15.29
CA THR A 19 -8.47 -8.95 15.38
C THR A 19 -7.52 -9.14 14.20
N GLN A 20 -7.97 -8.85 12.96
CA GLN A 20 -7.14 -8.89 11.77
C GLN A 20 -5.99 -7.90 11.85
N TRP A 21 -6.24 -6.69 12.31
CA TRP A 21 -5.24 -5.66 12.50
C TRP A 21 -4.14 -6.10 13.49
N HIS A 22 -4.51 -6.63 14.66
CA HIS A 22 -3.54 -7.14 15.64
C HIS A 22 -2.71 -8.29 15.06
N LYS A 23 -3.36 -9.24 14.38
CA LYS A 23 -2.65 -10.35 13.70
C LYS A 23 -1.64 -9.82 12.68
N ALA A 24 -2.02 -8.83 11.88
CA ALA A 24 -1.11 -8.22 10.91
C ALA A 24 0.09 -7.54 11.57
N LYS A 25 -0.15 -6.80 12.68
CA LYS A 25 0.94 -6.14 13.43
C LYS A 25 1.92 -7.14 14.04
N ASP A 26 1.43 -8.28 14.53
CA ASP A 26 2.28 -9.35 15.05
C ASP A 26 3.11 -9.99 13.92
N LEU A 27 2.50 -10.31 12.78
CA LEU A 27 3.21 -10.86 11.62
C LEU A 27 4.25 -9.88 11.06
N VAL A 28 3.95 -8.59 11.00
CA VAL A 28 4.90 -7.55 10.58
C VAL A 28 6.07 -7.43 11.54
N ARG A 29 5.81 -7.46 12.87
CA ARG A 29 6.89 -7.49 13.87
C ARG A 29 7.81 -8.70 13.64
N ASP A 30 7.23 -9.88 13.48
CA ASP A 30 7.98 -11.12 13.32
C ASP A 30 8.78 -11.09 12.00
N TYR A 31 8.18 -10.63 10.91
CA TYR A 31 8.87 -10.42 9.63
C TYR A 31 10.08 -9.50 9.77
N ASN A 32 9.89 -8.35 10.41
CA ASN A 32 10.93 -7.34 10.56
C ASN A 32 12.07 -7.77 11.50
N GLN A 33 11.82 -8.73 12.38
CA GLN A 33 12.81 -9.30 13.31
C GLN A 33 13.44 -10.62 12.79
N THR A 34 12.87 -11.23 11.75
CA THR A 34 13.40 -12.47 11.15
C THR A 34 14.79 -12.22 10.56
N ASN A 35 15.70 -13.16 10.81
CA ASN A 35 17.07 -13.11 10.26
C ASN A 35 17.02 -12.90 8.73
N SER A 36 17.87 -12.04 8.21
CA SER A 36 17.90 -11.70 6.79
C SER A 36 18.15 -12.93 5.88
N ALA A 37 18.85 -13.92 6.36
CA ALA A 37 19.16 -15.16 5.63
C ALA A 37 18.05 -16.22 5.73
N ASP A 38 17.06 -16.06 6.61
CA ASP A 38 15.97 -17.02 6.80
C ASP A 38 14.85 -16.79 5.79
N ALA A 39 15.09 -17.25 4.56
CA ALA A 39 14.16 -17.07 3.45
C ALA A 39 12.84 -17.85 3.66
N ASP A 40 12.92 -19.04 4.27
CA ASP A 40 11.75 -19.90 4.47
C ASP A 40 10.77 -19.29 5.47
N GLU A 41 11.27 -18.77 6.59
CA GLU A 41 10.42 -18.09 7.57
C GLU A 41 9.81 -16.79 7.02
N LYS A 42 10.60 -16.01 6.30
CA LYS A 42 10.08 -14.80 5.61
C LYS A 42 8.97 -15.15 4.63
N GLU A 43 9.18 -16.18 3.81
CA GLU A 43 8.17 -16.65 2.85
C GLU A 43 6.89 -17.13 3.56
N ARG A 44 7.03 -17.87 4.67
CA ARG A 44 5.90 -18.31 5.50
C ARG A 44 5.09 -17.13 6.01
N ILE A 45 5.76 -16.12 6.60
CA ILE A 45 5.10 -14.94 7.16
C ILE A 45 4.39 -14.15 6.05
N LEU A 46 5.05 -13.89 4.91
CA LEU A 46 4.42 -13.15 3.80
C LEU A 46 3.21 -13.88 3.22
N LYS A 47 3.24 -15.23 3.18
CA LYS A 47 2.11 -16.03 2.73
C LYS A 47 0.90 -15.90 3.66
N GLU A 48 1.13 -15.72 4.95
CA GLU A 48 0.07 -15.54 5.94
C GLU A 48 -0.42 -14.09 6.02
N LEU A 49 0.48 -13.12 5.82
CA LEU A 49 0.21 -11.69 5.93
C LEU A 49 -0.53 -11.15 4.72
N LEU A 50 -0.09 -11.49 3.50
CA LEU A 50 -0.57 -10.86 2.28
C LEU A 50 -1.85 -11.52 1.76
N GLY A 51 -2.73 -10.72 1.14
CA GLY A 51 -3.95 -11.20 0.50
C GLY A 51 -3.67 -12.10 -0.71
N GLY A 52 -2.54 -11.89 -1.37
CA GLY A 52 -2.07 -12.72 -2.45
C GLY A 52 -0.70 -12.28 -2.97
N LYS A 53 0.12 -13.25 -3.33
CA LYS A 53 1.40 -13.01 -3.99
C LYS A 53 1.71 -14.12 -4.98
N SER A 54 2.38 -13.73 -6.04
CA SER A 54 2.91 -14.65 -7.04
C SER A 54 4.38 -15.01 -6.73
N LYS A 55 5.11 -15.48 -7.73
CA LYS A 55 6.51 -15.92 -7.56
C LYS A 55 7.48 -14.73 -7.49
N ASN A 56 8.62 -14.95 -6.83
CA ASN A 56 9.75 -14.01 -6.81
C ASN A 56 9.35 -12.64 -6.24
N LEU A 57 8.72 -12.61 -5.08
CA LEU A 57 8.50 -11.38 -4.32
C LEU A 57 9.64 -11.22 -3.30
N TRP A 58 10.33 -10.08 -3.38
CA TRP A 58 11.35 -9.71 -2.40
C TRP A 58 10.90 -8.46 -1.65
N ILE A 59 10.85 -8.53 -0.32
CA ILE A 59 10.58 -7.38 0.55
C ILE A 59 11.75 -7.23 1.52
N THR A 60 12.40 -6.07 1.48
CA THR A 60 13.46 -5.74 2.44
C THR A 60 12.84 -5.15 3.70
N ALA A 61 13.14 -5.76 4.83
CA ALA A 61 12.71 -5.25 6.14
C ALA A 61 13.45 -3.92 6.50
N PRO A 62 12.83 -3.04 7.29
CA PRO A 62 11.48 -3.15 7.82
C PRO A 62 10.39 -2.78 6.78
N PHE A 63 9.23 -3.43 6.90
CA PHE A 63 8.04 -3.20 6.09
C PHE A 63 6.82 -3.04 7.00
N TYR A 64 5.86 -2.20 6.64
CA TYR A 64 4.70 -1.88 7.49
C TYR A 64 3.40 -1.91 6.70
N VAL A 65 2.35 -2.49 7.30
CA VAL A 65 1.01 -2.55 6.73
C VAL A 65 -0.04 -2.28 7.81
N ASP A 66 -1.29 -2.04 7.43
CA ASP A 66 -2.40 -2.06 8.38
C ASP A 66 -2.96 -3.47 8.57
N TYR A 67 -3.42 -4.10 7.51
CA TYR A 67 -4.03 -5.43 7.54
C TYR A 67 -3.21 -6.49 6.78
N GLY A 68 -2.50 -6.10 5.74
CA GLY A 68 -1.72 -6.98 4.86
C GLY A 68 -2.57 -7.78 3.88
N ASN A 69 -3.71 -8.31 4.33
CA ASN A 69 -4.59 -9.17 3.54
C ASN A 69 -5.32 -8.45 2.38
N ASN A 70 -5.23 -7.13 2.29
CA ASN A 70 -5.70 -6.35 1.16
C ASN A 70 -4.61 -6.06 0.12
N ILE A 71 -3.38 -6.55 0.33
CA ILE A 71 -2.24 -6.32 -0.56
C ILE A 71 -2.03 -7.54 -1.47
N TYR A 72 -1.96 -7.30 -2.76
CA TYR A 72 -1.79 -8.33 -3.79
C TYR A 72 -0.62 -8.00 -4.69
N PHE A 73 0.31 -8.92 -4.82
CA PHE A 73 1.49 -8.79 -5.69
C PHE A 73 1.43 -9.76 -6.86
N GLY A 74 1.80 -9.27 -8.03
CA GLY A 74 2.21 -10.08 -9.18
C GLY A 74 3.59 -10.72 -8.97
N SER A 75 4.18 -11.22 -10.03
CA SER A 75 5.48 -11.90 -10.02
C SER A 75 6.64 -10.93 -10.21
N ASN A 76 7.83 -11.31 -9.71
CA ASN A 76 9.08 -10.57 -9.88
C ASN A 76 9.02 -9.14 -9.34
N CYS A 77 8.48 -8.97 -8.15
CA CYS A 77 8.38 -7.65 -7.51
C CYS A 77 9.43 -7.49 -6.41
N GLU A 78 9.95 -6.29 -6.31
CA GLU A 78 10.85 -5.89 -5.24
C GLU A 78 10.29 -4.68 -4.48
N VAL A 79 10.24 -4.81 -3.15
CA VAL A 79 9.89 -3.72 -2.24
C VAL A 79 11.09 -3.48 -1.32
N ASN A 80 11.62 -2.29 -1.39
CA ASN A 80 12.77 -1.90 -0.58
C ASN A 80 12.35 -1.47 0.84
N MET A 81 13.33 -1.21 1.70
CA MET A 81 13.14 -0.97 3.13
C MET A 81 12.30 0.27 3.45
N ASN A 82 11.70 0.26 4.64
CA ASN A 82 10.89 1.35 5.22
C ASN A 82 9.63 1.71 4.39
N CYS A 83 9.13 0.79 3.59
CA CYS A 83 7.87 1.02 2.89
C CYS A 83 6.68 0.81 3.82
N THR A 84 5.63 1.66 3.67
CA THR A 84 4.42 1.64 4.47
C THR A 84 3.19 1.59 3.57
N PHE A 85 2.40 0.53 3.67
CA PHE A 85 1.18 0.34 2.88
C PHE A 85 -0.03 0.31 3.82
N LEU A 86 -0.79 1.41 3.86
CA LEU A 86 -2.04 1.48 4.65
C LEU A 86 -3.18 0.92 3.83
N ASP A 87 -3.40 -0.37 3.97
CA ASP A 87 -4.27 -1.20 3.15
C ASP A 87 -5.68 -1.38 3.73
N ASP A 88 -6.33 -0.27 4.12
CA ASP A 88 -7.77 -0.28 4.47
C ASP A 88 -8.66 -0.64 3.29
N ASN A 89 -8.15 -0.57 2.07
CA ASN A 89 -8.74 -1.07 0.84
C ASN A 89 -7.65 -1.74 -0.01
N LYS A 90 -8.07 -2.36 -1.11
CA LYS A 90 -7.20 -3.15 -1.97
C LYS A 90 -6.04 -2.35 -2.54
N ILE A 91 -4.83 -2.89 -2.39
CA ILE A 91 -3.61 -2.46 -3.08
C ILE A 91 -3.24 -3.59 -4.04
N THR A 92 -3.20 -3.30 -5.33
CA THR A 92 -2.81 -4.26 -6.36
C THR A 92 -1.52 -3.80 -7.02
N ILE A 93 -0.51 -4.67 -6.99
CA ILE A 93 0.79 -4.44 -7.61
C ILE A 93 0.96 -5.51 -8.69
N GLY A 94 1.23 -5.08 -9.90
CA GLY A 94 1.39 -5.94 -11.08
C GLY A 94 2.69 -6.73 -11.06
N ASN A 95 3.11 -7.21 -12.23
CA ASN A 95 4.35 -7.96 -12.41
C ASN A 95 5.55 -7.03 -12.66
N ASN A 96 6.75 -7.46 -12.29
CA ASN A 96 8.01 -6.76 -12.55
C ASN A 96 8.01 -5.32 -12.01
N VAL A 97 7.41 -5.09 -10.85
CA VAL A 97 7.32 -3.77 -10.22
C VAL A 97 8.45 -3.61 -9.21
N LEU A 98 9.17 -2.49 -9.31
CA LEU A 98 10.22 -2.10 -8.37
C LEU A 98 9.74 -0.94 -7.50
N ILE A 99 9.79 -1.11 -6.20
CA ILE A 99 9.41 -0.08 -5.20
C ILE A 99 10.63 0.24 -4.35
N ALA A 100 11.12 1.46 -4.50
CA ALA A 100 12.31 1.95 -3.82
C ALA A 100 12.04 2.24 -2.31
N PRO A 101 13.08 2.56 -1.51
CA PRO A 101 12.91 2.77 -0.07
C PRO A 101 11.96 3.92 0.29
N ASN A 102 11.33 3.81 1.45
CA ASN A 102 10.47 4.83 2.04
C ASN A 102 9.22 5.19 1.19
N VAL A 103 8.78 4.31 0.31
CA VAL A 103 7.53 4.51 -0.44
C VAL A 103 6.33 4.28 0.48
N GLN A 104 5.34 5.15 0.35
CA GLN A 104 4.12 5.12 1.14
C GLN A 104 2.91 5.00 0.21
N ILE A 105 2.06 4.00 0.44
CA ILE A 105 0.82 3.78 -0.31
C ILE A 105 -0.34 3.89 0.67
N TYR A 106 -1.24 4.85 0.43
CA TYR A 106 -2.38 5.09 1.29
C TYR A 106 -3.68 4.80 0.55
N THR A 107 -4.48 3.90 1.09
CA THR A 107 -5.86 3.68 0.61
C THR A 107 -6.87 4.43 1.45
N ALA A 108 -6.53 4.75 2.70
CA ALA A 108 -7.41 5.44 3.65
C ALA A 108 -7.37 6.95 3.51
N THR A 109 -8.54 7.57 3.70
CA THR A 109 -8.70 9.02 3.80
C THR A 109 -9.85 9.36 4.76
N HIS A 110 -9.93 10.61 5.19
CA HIS A 110 -11.00 11.10 6.06
C HIS A 110 -11.82 12.18 5.35
N PRO A 111 -13.06 12.48 5.81
CA PRO A 111 -13.83 13.60 5.29
C PRO A 111 -13.05 14.90 5.38
N LEU A 112 -13.00 15.67 4.28
CA LEU A 112 -12.31 16.97 4.25
C LEU A 112 -12.96 17.98 5.21
N ASN A 113 -14.29 17.93 5.33
CA ASN A 113 -15.01 18.72 6.34
C ASN A 113 -14.73 18.15 7.73
N GLY A 114 -14.03 18.89 8.59
CA GLY A 114 -13.65 18.48 9.93
C GLY A 114 -14.81 18.05 10.82
N ARG A 115 -15.99 18.66 10.67
CA ARG A 115 -17.20 18.32 11.42
C ARG A 115 -17.77 16.94 11.06
N MET A 116 -17.34 16.36 9.96
CA MET A 116 -17.79 15.06 9.47
C MET A 116 -16.81 13.93 9.79
N ARG A 117 -15.66 14.21 10.42
CA ARG A 117 -14.61 13.20 10.69
C ARG A 117 -14.96 12.24 11.80
N PHE A 118 -15.77 12.66 12.72
CA PHE A 118 -16.24 11.85 13.85
C PHE A 118 -17.73 11.60 13.76
N ASP A 119 -18.19 10.56 14.45
CA ASP A 119 -19.62 10.37 14.70
C ASP A 119 -20.13 11.43 15.70
N LYS A 120 -21.46 11.41 15.96
CA LYS A 120 -22.10 12.36 16.88
C LYS A 120 -21.61 12.25 18.32
N THR A 121 -21.07 11.09 18.69
CA THR A 121 -20.57 10.81 20.05
C THR A 121 -19.05 11.02 20.16
N HIS A 122 -18.38 11.38 19.06
CA HIS A 122 -16.91 11.47 18.95
C HIS A 122 -16.17 10.18 19.35
N SER A 123 -16.86 9.04 19.32
CA SER A 123 -16.28 7.73 19.68
C SER A 123 -15.66 7.00 18.51
N THR A 124 -16.06 7.33 17.27
CA THR A 124 -15.54 6.69 16.05
C THR A 124 -15.11 7.70 15.00
N VAL A 125 -13.98 7.42 14.36
CA VAL A 125 -13.46 8.19 13.22
C VAL A 125 -14.07 7.65 11.94
N LYS A 126 -14.62 8.54 11.11
CA LYS A 126 -15.10 8.15 9.77
C LYS A 126 -13.93 8.06 8.81
N THR A 127 -13.70 6.89 8.28
CA THR A 127 -12.69 6.62 7.26
C THR A 127 -13.37 6.26 5.95
N ARG A 128 -12.81 6.71 4.85
CA ARG A 128 -13.12 6.26 3.49
C ARG A 128 -11.86 5.61 2.95
N ALA A 129 -12.00 4.51 2.26
CA ALA A 129 -10.87 3.85 1.64
C ALA A 129 -11.12 3.64 0.14
N LEU A 130 -10.14 4.01 -0.68
CA LEU A 130 -10.15 3.85 -2.13
C LEU A 130 -8.98 2.98 -2.54
N PRO A 131 -9.17 2.03 -3.48
CA PRO A 131 -8.11 1.13 -3.89
C PRO A 131 -6.98 1.87 -4.61
N VAL A 132 -5.77 1.34 -4.51
CA VAL A 132 -4.60 1.80 -5.27
C VAL A 132 -4.13 0.67 -6.17
N SER A 133 -3.73 1.00 -7.40
CA SER A 133 -3.19 0.04 -8.36
C SER A 133 -1.89 0.55 -8.97
N ILE A 134 -0.88 -0.32 -9.03
CA ILE A 134 0.36 -0.12 -9.78
C ILE A 134 0.43 -1.24 -10.80
N ARG A 135 0.45 -0.90 -12.09
CA ARG A 135 0.49 -1.88 -13.17
C ARG A 135 1.90 -2.38 -13.44
N ASP A 136 1.98 -3.34 -14.36
CA ASP A 136 3.20 -4.07 -14.68
C ASP A 136 4.36 -3.16 -15.11
N ASN A 137 5.59 -3.62 -14.88
CA ASN A 137 6.83 -3.00 -15.37
C ASN A 137 7.08 -1.58 -14.85
N SER A 138 6.49 -1.18 -13.74
CA SER A 138 6.61 0.18 -13.21
C SER A 138 7.69 0.27 -12.11
N TRP A 139 8.35 1.42 -12.05
CA TRP A 139 9.33 1.74 -11.03
C TRP A 139 8.90 2.95 -10.22
N ILE A 140 8.77 2.76 -8.90
CA ILE A 140 8.38 3.80 -7.95
C ILE A 140 9.62 4.28 -7.19
N GLY A 141 10.02 5.50 -7.44
CA GLY A 141 11.19 6.13 -6.82
C GLY A 141 11.03 6.34 -5.31
N GLY A 142 12.16 6.36 -4.61
CA GLY A 142 12.20 6.43 -3.15
C GLY A 142 11.50 7.64 -2.56
N GLY A 143 10.84 7.45 -1.41
CA GLY A 143 10.10 8.50 -0.73
C GLY A 143 8.83 8.98 -1.45
N THR A 144 8.38 8.24 -2.47
CA THR A 144 7.10 8.55 -3.14
C THR A 144 5.92 8.26 -2.22
N ILE A 145 4.93 9.16 -2.23
CA ILE A 145 3.64 8.99 -1.55
C ILE A 145 2.55 8.82 -2.60
N ILE A 146 1.79 7.71 -2.55
CA ILE A 146 0.68 7.44 -3.46
C ILE A 146 -0.62 7.57 -2.68
N LEU A 147 -1.50 8.47 -3.14
CA LEU A 147 -2.75 8.79 -2.46
C LEU A 147 -3.90 7.85 -2.83
N PRO A 148 -4.97 7.78 -1.99
CA PRO A 148 -6.09 6.89 -2.20
C PRO A 148 -6.78 7.07 -3.57
N GLY A 149 -7.10 5.96 -4.21
CA GLY A 149 -7.81 5.93 -5.50
C GLY A 149 -6.93 6.07 -6.73
N VAL A 150 -5.59 6.17 -6.56
CA VAL A 150 -4.65 6.35 -7.68
C VAL A 150 -4.41 5.02 -8.39
N THR A 151 -4.39 5.09 -9.71
CA THR A 151 -3.85 4.06 -10.60
C THR A 151 -2.58 4.58 -11.29
N ILE A 152 -1.47 3.88 -11.10
CA ILE A 152 -0.23 4.06 -11.86
C ILE A 152 -0.25 3.05 -13.01
N GLY A 153 -0.10 3.53 -14.22
CA GLY A 153 -0.14 2.75 -15.46
C GLY A 153 1.00 1.75 -15.60
N GLU A 154 1.01 1.04 -16.71
CA GLU A 154 2.08 0.13 -17.10
C GLU A 154 3.31 0.88 -17.60
N ASN A 155 4.51 0.34 -17.35
CA ASN A 155 5.79 0.91 -17.79
C ASN A 155 5.95 2.39 -17.38
N VAL A 156 5.58 2.70 -16.12
CA VAL A 156 5.67 4.05 -15.55
C VAL A 156 6.89 4.15 -14.65
N VAL A 157 7.59 5.28 -14.73
CA VAL A 157 8.62 5.67 -13.75
C VAL A 157 8.11 6.85 -12.93
N ILE A 158 8.06 6.68 -11.62
CA ILE A 158 7.78 7.78 -10.69
C ILE A 158 9.11 8.24 -10.07
N GLY A 159 9.44 9.51 -10.27
CA GLY A 159 10.64 10.11 -9.69
C GLY A 159 10.59 10.18 -8.16
N ALA A 160 11.75 10.04 -7.51
CA ALA A 160 11.85 10.06 -6.05
C ALA A 160 11.26 11.33 -5.42
N GLY A 161 10.69 11.21 -4.21
CA GLY A 161 10.08 12.32 -3.48
C GLY A 161 8.75 12.83 -4.04
N SER A 162 8.13 12.11 -4.96
CA SER A 162 6.88 12.51 -5.59
C SER A 162 5.67 12.29 -4.67
N VAL A 163 4.63 13.13 -4.84
CA VAL A 163 3.30 12.91 -4.24
C VAL A 163 2.28 12.69 -5.35
N VAL A 164 1.89 11.43 -5.55
CA VAL A 164 0.99 11.02 -6.63
C VAL A 164 -0.46 11.20 -6.19
N THR A 165 -1.10 12.24 -6.70
CA THR A 165 -2.46 12.65 -6.32
C THR A 165 -3.52 12.30 -7.37
N LYS A 166 -3.10 11.86 -8.56
CA LYS A 166 -3.96 11.52 -9.71
C LYS A 166 -3.39 10.32 -10.44
N ASN A 167 -4.20 9.69 -11.28
CA ASN A 167 -3.76 8.59 -12.14
C ASN A 167 -2.62 9.04 -13.06
N ILE A 168 -1.65 8.14 -13.24
CA ILE A 168 -0.53 8.32 -14.16
C ILE A 168 -0.75 7.37 -15.35
N PRO A 169 -0.75 7.87 -16.59
CA PRO A 169 -0.98 7.06 -17.77
C PRO A 169 0.19 6.11 -18.07
N ASP A 170 -0.10 5.05 -18.84
CA ASP A 170 0.90 4.08 -19.26
C ASP A 170 2.07 4.74 -20.01
N ASN A 171 3.24 4.12 -19.98
CA ASN A 171 4.42 4.54 -20.73
C ASN A 171 4.84 6.00 -20.47
N THR A 172 4.85 6.42 -19.21
CA THR A 172 5.25 7.78 -18.85
C THR A 172 6.29 7.83 -17.72
N ILE A 173 7.03 8.93 -17.70
CA ILE A 173 7.85 9.34 -16.57
C ILE A 173 7.16 10.53 -15.90
N ALA A 174 6.91 10.42 -14.61
CA ALA A 174 6.24 11.45 -13.82
C ALA A 174 7.03 11.74 -12.53
N CYS A 175 7.01 12.99 -12.07
CA CYS A 175 7.61 13.34 -10.78
C CYS A 175 7.03 14.63 -10.20
N GLY A 176 7.39 14.91 -8.95
CA GLY A 176 7.11 16.16 -8.26
C GLY A 176 6.01 16.07 -7.19
N ASN A 177 5.72 17.22 -6.60
CA ASN A 177 4.64 17.40 -5.60
C ASN A 177 3.83 18.67 -5.96
N PRO A 178 2.61 18.54 -6.51
CA PRO A 178 1.98 17.27 -6.94
C PRO A 178 2.70 16.63 -8.13
N CYS A 179 2.66 15.29 -8.20
CA CYS A 179 3.29 14.52 -9.27
C CYS A 179 2.59 14.80 -10.62
N CYS A 180 3.39 15.14 -11.63
CA CYS A 180 2.93 15.40 -12.99
C CYS A 180 3.78 14.62 -14.00
N VAL A 181 3.15 14.25 -15.12
CA VAL A 181 3.85 13.63 -16.24
C VAL A 181 4.87 14.61 -16.83
N ILE A 182 6.12 14.17 -16.97
CA ILE A 182 7.23 14.94 -17.52
C ILE A 182 7.44 14.63 -19.00
N ARG A 183 7.42 13.33 -19.35
CA ARG A 183 7.60 12.85 -20.72
C ARG A 183 7.10 11.42 -20.91
N ILE A 184 7.02 11.01 -22.14
CA ILE A 184 6.81 9.60 -22.52
C ILE A 184 8.03 8.78 -22.11
N ASN A 185 7.81 7.58 -21.61
CA ASN A 185 8.82 6.54 -21.41
C ASN A 185 8.88 5.71 -22.69
N ALA A 186 9.83 6.05 -23.56
CA ALA A 186 9.97 5.46 -24.89
C ALA A 186 11.05 4.36 -24.96
N GLU A 187 11.62 3.98 -23.83
CA GLU A 187 12.66 2.94 -23.73
C GLU A 187 12.06 1.60 -23.35
#